data_fc41a89932bfbd95ff41a7e45390f9b7
#
_entry.id   fc41a89932bfbd95ff41a7e45390f9b7
#
_cell.length_a   1.000
_cell.length_b   1.000
_cell.length_c   1.000
_cell.angle_alpha   90.00
_cell.angle_beta   90.00
_cell.angle_gamma   90.00
#
_symmetry.space_group_name_H-M   'P 1'
#
loop_
_entity.id
_entity.type
_entity.pdbx_description
1 polymer ?
#
loop_
_entity_poly.entity_id
_entity_poly.type
_entity_poly.pdbx_seq_one_letter_code
_entity_poly.pdbx_strand_id
1 'polypeptide(L)'
;NIQIFNVLGENLYQKEFKRAKRYSNALSVILFDIDNFKNINDKYGHQIGDEVLKEISKILQNNVREADICVRWGGEEFLVLLPQTSLDGAKTAADKIRNAIISETISSEKLDITASFGVSMMNELDSEDSFISRCDILLYEGKASGKNIVIAR
;
A
#
# COMPACT_ATOMS: atom_id res chain seq x y z
N ASN A 1 -4.35 1.24 13.54
CA ASN A 1 -4.23 2.65 13.19
C ASN A 1 -3.22 2.87 12.08
N ILE A 2 -3.59 3.70 11.10
CA ILE A 2 -2.67 4.07 10.03
C ILE A 2 -1.81 5.24 10.48
N GLN A 3 -0.50 5.04 10.39
CA GLN A 3 0.45 6.10 10.63
C GLN A 3 0.60 6.95 9.37
N ILE A 4 0.67 8.26 9.54
CA ILE A 4 0.87 9.16 8.41
C ILE A 4 2.35 9.16 8.05
N PHE A 5 2.66 9.15 6.74
CA PHE A 5 4.04 9.22 6.28
C PHE A 5 4.71 10.50 6.79
N ASN A 6 5.79 10.28 7.46
CA ASN A 6 6.69 11.29 7.97
C ASN A 6 7.90 10.54 8.53
N VAL A 7 8.69 11.17 9.36
CA VAL A 7 9.82 10.52 10.03
C VAL A 7 9.39 9.26 10.78
N LEU A 8 8.21 9.26 11.39
CA LEU A 8 7.70 8.08 12.13
C LEU A 8 7.43 6.90 11.20
N GLY A 9 6.76 7.13 10.07
CA GLY A 9 6.47 6.05 9.11
C GLY A 9 7.73 5.43 8.53
N GLU A 10 8.70 6.26 8.17
CA GLU A 10 9.99 5.79 7.69
C GLU A 10 10.74 5.01 8.77
N ASN A 11 10.69 5.47 10.02
CA ASN A 11 11.29 4.76 11.15
C ASN A 11 10.67 3.39 11.38
N LEU A 12 9.36 3.25 11.22
CA LEU A 12 8.66 1.96 11.33
C LEU A 12 9.15 0.99 10.25
N TYR A 13 9.28 1.45 9.02
CA TYR A 13 9.83 0.65 7.94
C TYR A 13 11.26 0.19 8.24
N GLN A 14 12.12 1.12 8.61
CA GLN A 14 13.51 0.82 8.92
C GLN A 14 13.63 -0.19 10.06
N LYS A 15 12.81 -0.04 11.09
CA LYS A 15 12.79 -0.95 12.24
C LYS A 15 12.40 -2.38 11.81
N GLU A 16 11.35 -2.52 11.04
CA GLU A 16 10.89 -3.84 10.58
C GLU A 16 11.88 -4.47 9.60
N PHE A 17 12.49 -3.68 8.73
CA PHE A 17 13.52 -4.15 7.82
C PHE A 17 14.72 -4.71 8.60
N LYS A 18 15.26 -3.95 9.54
CA LYS A 18 16.39 -4.37 10.36
C LYS A 18 16.06 -5.62 11.19
N ARG A 19 14.87 -5.67 11.73
CA ARG A 19 14.40 -6.81 12.52
C ARG A 19 14.32 -8.08 11.68
N ALA A 20 13.72 -7.99 10.50
CA ALA A 20 13.61 -9.12 9.58
C ALA A 20 14.99 -9.62 9.15
N LYS A 21 15.88 -8.70 8.83
CA LYS A 21 17.25 -9.02 8.42
C LYS A 21 18.02 -9.70 9.55
N ARG A 22 17.91 -9.17 10.76
CA ARG A 22 18.61 -9.70 11.94
C ARG A 22 18.21 -11.12 12.28
N TYR A 23 16.94 -11.43 12.19
CA TYR A 23 16.39 -12.74 12.59
C TYR A 23 16.11 -13.66 11.40
N SER A 24 16.50 -13.26 10.20
CA SER A 24 16.25 -14.02 8.96
C SER A 24 14.78 -14.38 8.77
N ASN A 25 13.89 -13.47 9.15
CA ASN A 25 12.46 -13.63 8.96
C ASN A 25 12.03 -13.09 7.60
N ALA A 26 10.98 -13.67 7.04
CA ALA A 26 10.35 -13.12 5.84
C ALA A 26 9.73 -11.77 6.18
N LEU A 27 9.88 -10.81 5.27
CA LEU A 27 9.19 -9.53 5.32
C LEU A 27 8.73 -9.22 3.92
N SER A 28 7.45 -8.97 3.76
CA SER A 28 6.89 -8.49 2.50
C SER A 28 6.32 -7.11 2.67
N VAL A 29 6.26 -6.38 1.56
CA VAL A 29 5.76 -5.01 1.54
C VAL A 29 4.78 -4.87 0.38
N ILE A 30 3.67 -4.21 0.67
CA ILE A 30 2.72 -3.74 -0.33
C ILE A 30 2.84 -2.22 -0.39
N LEU A 31 3.09 -1.69 -1.58
CA LEU A 31 3.01 -0.27 -1.84
C LEU A 31 1.86 -0.05 -2.82
N PHE A 32 0.89 0.77 -2.48
CA PHE A 32 -0.22 1.03 -3.38
C PHE A 32 -0.60 2.50 -3.43
N ASP A 33 -1.29 2.85 -4.48
CA ASP A 33 -1.64 4.22 -4.81
C ASP A 33 -3.04 4.22 -5.40
N ILE A 34 -3.83 5.23 -5.03
CA ILE A 34 -5.19 5.39 -5.54
C ILE A 34 -5.13 5.82 -7.01
N ASP A 35 -5.80 5.07 -7.87
CA ASP A 35 -5.83 5.37 -9.30
C ASP A 35 -6.57 6.67 -9.57
N ASN A 36 -5.99 7.52 -10.42
CA ASN A 36 -6.59 8.78 -10.86
C ASN A 36 -6.95 9.76 -9.73
N PHE A 37 -6.24 9.71 -8.62
CA PHE A 37 -6.55 10.55 -7.46
C PHE A 37 -6.50 12.04 -7.78
N LYS A 38 -5.54 12.47 -8.60
CA LYS A 38 -5.46 13.86 -9.03
C LYS A 38 -6.74 14.29 -9.76
N ASN A 39 -7.26 13.43 -10.63
CA ASN A 39 -8.50 13.71 -11.37
C ASN A 39 -9.70 13.82 -10.42
N ILE A 40 -9.71 13.04 -9.35
CA ILE A 40 -10.75 13.14 -8.32
C ILE A 40 -10.72 14.50 -7.66
N ASN A 41 -9.54 14.95 -7.23
CA ASN A 41 -9.37 16.27 -6.64
C ASN A 41 -9.74 17.39 -7.61
N ASP A 42 -9.33 17.28 -8.86
CA ASP A 42 -9.60 18.29 -9.89
C ASP A 42 -11.10 18.40 -10.19
N LYS A 43 -11.81 17.27 -10.19
CA LYS A 43 -13.24 17.22 -10.55
C LYS A 43 -14.15 17.52 -9.36
N TYR A 44 -13.84 16.98 -8.19
CA TYR A 44 -14.73 17.01 -7.02
C TYR A 44 -14.22 17.88 -5.87
N GLY A 45 -12.98 18.35 -5.94
CA GLY A 45 -12.37 19.19 -4.91
C GLY A 45 -11.61 18.38 -3.85
N HIS A 46 -10.75 19.07 -3.12
CA HIS A 46 -9.88 18.46 -2.12
C HIS A 46 -10.65 17.86 -0.93
N GLN A 47 -11.81 18.39 -0.59
CA GLN A 47 -12.64 17.83 0.49
C GLN A 47 -13.08 16.40 0.15
N ILE A 48 -13.50 16.17 -1.10
CA ILE A 48 -13.86 14.82 -1.56
C ILE A 48 -12.61 13.93 -1.61
N GLY A 49 -11.48 14.45 -2.06
CA GLY A 49 -10.21 13.73 -2.02
C GLY A 49 -9.86 13.28 -0.59
N ASP A 50 -10.06 14.14 0.40
CA ASP A 50 -9.83 13.79 1.81
C ASP A 50 -10.78 12.71 2.29
N GLU A 51 -12.05 12.76 1.91
CA GLU A 51 -13.02 11.70 2.21
C GLU A 51 -12.58 10.37 1.62
N VAL A 52 -12.11 10.39 0.37
CA VAL A 52 -11.59 9.18 -0.32
C VAL A 52 -10.43 8.61 0.48
N LEU A 53 -9.45 9.42 0.86
CA LEU A 53 -8.30 8.97 1.64
C LEU A 53 -8.71 8.36 2.98
N LYS A 54 -9.66 8.95 3.68
CA LYS A 54 -10.15 8.42 4.95
C LYS A 54 -10.85 7.08 4.80
N GLU A 55 -11.69 6.94 3.78
CA GLU A 55 -12.41 5.69 3.54
C GLU A 55 -11.47 4.58 3.08
N ILE A 56 -10.50 4.88 2.21
CA ILE A 56 -9.45 3.92 1.82
C ILE A 56 -8.66 3.47 3.05
N SER A 57 -8.34 4.40 3.95
CA SER A 57 -7.64 4.06 5.21
C SER A 57 -8.45 3.07 6.06
N LYS A 58 -9.75 3.27 6.17
CA LYS A 58 -10.63 2.35 6.91
C LYS A 58 -10.71 0.97 6.25
N ILE A 59 -10.86 0.94 4.94
CA ILE A 59 -10.88 -0.31 4.16
C ILE A 59 -9.57 -1.07 4.38
N LEU A 60 -8.44 -0.37 4.30
CA LEU A 60 -7.14 -0.96 4.52
C LEU A 60 -7.03 -1.59 5.92
N GLN A 61 -7.38 -0.84 6.97
CA GLN A 61 -7.31 -1.34 8.35
C GLN A 61 -8.19 -2.56 8.57
N ASN A 62 -9.35 -2.61 7.92
CA ASN A 62 -10.30 -3.72 8.06
C ASN A 62 -9.87 -4.98 7.30
N ASN A 63 -8.85 -4.88 6.45
CA ASN A 63 -8.44 -5.96 5.56
C ASN A 63 -7.00 -6.42 5.78
N VAL A 64 -6.39 -6.03 6.89
CA VAL A 64 -5.04 -6.46 7.28
C VAL A 64 -5.08 -7.14 8.65
N ARG A 65 -4.02 -7.91 8.94
CA ARG A 65 -3.88 -8.57 10.24
C ARG A 65 -3.40 -7.57 11.29
N GLU A 66 -3.61 -7.90 12.57
CA GLU A 66 -3.12 -7.08 13.68
C GLU A 66 -1.60 -6.86 13.63
N ALA A 67 -0.84 -7.88 13.21
CA ALA A 67 0.62 -7.80 13.10
C ALA A 67 1.08 -6.93 11.93
N ASP A 68 0.22 -6.65 10.96
CA ASP A 68 0.57 -5.85 9.80
C ASP A 68 0.58 -4.37 10.17
N ILE A 69 1.51 -3.62 9.56
CA ILE A 69 1.68 -2.21 9.86
C ILE A 69 1.32 -1.39 8.63
N CYS A 70 0.34 -0.52 8.78
CA CYS A 70 -0.14 0.35 7.71
C CYS A 70 0.41 1.76 7.90
N VAL A 71 1.00 2.30 6.83
CA VAL A 71 1.56 3.64 6.82
C VAL A 71 1.01 4.39 5.61
N ARG A 72 0.59 5.63 5.81
CA ARG A 72 0.34 6.52 4.68
C ARG A 72 1.71 7.04 4.23
N TRP A 73 2.20 6.48 3.10
CA TRP A 73 3.57 6.67 2.66
C TRP A 73 3.80 8.00 1.93
N GLY A 74 2.78 8.47 1.23
CA GLY A 74 2.80 9.75 0.52
C GLY A 74 1.42 10.35 0.53
N GLY A 75 1.16 11.35 -0.32
CA GLY A 75 -0.15 12.02 -0.39
C GLY A 75 -1.30 11.06 -0.63
N GLU A 76 -1.14 10.17 -1.59
CA GLU A 76 -2.14 9.17 -2.02
C GLU A 76 -1.56 7.75 -2.01
N GLU A 77 -0.36 7.58 -1.48
CA GLU A 77 0.33 6.30 -1.39
C GLU A 77 0.25 5.71 0.00
N PHE A 78 0.08 4.40 0.04
CA PHE A 78 0.00 3.63 1.28
C PHE A 78 1.02 2.50 1.23
N LEU A 79 1.65 2.25 2.36
CA LEU A 79 2.61 1.18 2.55
C LEU A 79 2.06 0.21 3.60
N VAL A 80 2.11 -1.07 3.30
CA VAL A 80 1.77 -2.11 4.27
C VAL A 80 2.99 -3.00 4.49
N LEU A 81 3.42 -3.07 5.73
CA LEU A 81 4.51 -3.95 6.14
C LEU A 81 3.88 -5.25 6.65
N LEU A 82 4.31 -6.36 6.09
CA LEU A 82 3.76 -7.69 6.37
C LEU A 82 4.85 -8.57 6.97
N PRO A 83 5.03 -8.52 8.32
CA PRO A 83 6.03 -9.35 8.98
C PRO A 83 5.73 -10.83 8.81
N GLN A 84 6.77 -11.65 8.69
CA GLN A 84 6.67 -13.10 8.59
C GLN A 84 5.69 -13.57 7.51
N THR A 85 5.72 -12.88 6.38
CA THR A 85 4.81 -13.14 5.27
C THR A 85 5.60 -13.34 3.98
N SER A 86 5.31 -14.41 3.27
CA SER A 86 5.90 -14.71 1.96
C SER A 86 5.32 -13.83 0.86
N LEU A 87 5.93 -13.86 -0.31
CA LEU A 87 5.42 -13.16 -1.48
C LEU A 87 4.00 -13.59 -1.83
N ASP A 88 3.71 -14.88 -1.81
CA ASP A 88 2.36 -15.40 -2.11
C ASP A 88 1.34 -14.89 -1.09
N GLY A 89 1.68 -14.89 0.18
CA GLY A 89 0.83 -14.36 1.22
C GLY A 89 0.57 -12.85 1.06
N ALA A 90 1.60 -12.11 0.69
CA ALA A 90 1.50 -10.68 0.47
C ALA A 90 0.65 -10.36 -0.78
N LYS A 91 0.80 -11.15 -1.84
CA LYS A 91 -0.04 -11.01 -3.04
C LYS A 91 -1.51 -11.25 -2.71
N THR A 92 -1.81 -12.29 -1.94
CA THR A 92 -3.18 -12.56 -1.49
C THR A 92 -3.73 -11.41 -0.67
N ALA A 93 -2.93 -10.86 0.25
CA ALA A 93 -3.33 -9.71 1.05
C ALA A 93 -3.61 -8.48 0.18
N ALA A 94 -2.76 -8.21 -0.81
CA ALA A 94 -2.95 -7.09 -1.73
C ALA A 94 -4.22 -7.26 -2.58
N ASP A 95 -4.48 -8.45 -3.10
CA ASP A 95 -5.70 -8.74 -3.84
C ASP A 95 -6.96 -8.56 -2.99
N LYS A 96 -6.89 -8.95 -1.72
CA LYS A 96 -7.99 -8.73 -0.78
C LYS A 96 -8.29 -7.26 -0.59
N ILE A 97 -7.24 -6.44 -0.41
CA ILE A 97 -7.39 -4.98 -0.26
C ILE A 97 -7.95 -4.37 -1.54
N ARG A 98 -7.42 -4.75 -2.70
CA ARG A 98 -7.89 -4.26 -3.99
C ARG A 98 -9.37 -4.57 -4.20
N ASN A 99 -9.78 -5.80 -3.95
CA ASN A 99 -11.17 -6.22 -4.07
C ASN A 99 -12.09 -5.50 -3.08
N ALA A 100 -11.62 -5.26 -1.86
CA ALA A 100 -12.39 -4.51 -0.87
C ALA A 100 -12.63 -3.06 -1.32
N ILE A 101 -11.63 -2.44 -1.94
CA ILE A 101 -11.76 -1.07 -2.46
C ILE A 101 -12.81 -1.02 -3.59
N ILE A 102 -12.72 -1.91 -4.56
CA ILE A 102 -13.65 -1.88 -5.71
C ILE A 102 -15.06 -2.31 -5.35
N SER A 103 -15.26 -2.97 -4.23
CA SER A 103 -16.59 -3.46 -3.80
C SER A 103 -17.44 -2.37 -3.15
N GLU A 104 -16.87 -1.20 -2.85
CA GLU A 104 -17.59 -0.12 -2.17
C GLU A 104 -17.67 1.12 -3.05
N THR A 105 -18.73 1.90 -2.84
CA THR A 105 -18.78 3.27 -3.35
C THR A 105 -18.21 4.19 -2.28
N ILE A 106 -17.33 5.09 -2.67
CA ILE A 106 -16.46 5.84 -1.76
C ILE A 106 -16.80 7.32 -1.83
N SER A 107 -16.80 7.95 -0.66
CA SER A 107 -17.13 9.36 -0.41
C SER A 107 -18.61 9.68 -0.52
N SER A 108 -18.98 10.90 -0.13
CA SER A 108 -20.35 11.42 -0.28
C SER A 108 -20.79 11.48 -1.75
N GLU A 109 -19.84 11.50 -2.67
CA GLU A 109 -20.10 11.46 -4.12
C GLU A 109 -20.30 10.04 -4.67
N LYS A 110 -20.13 9.02 -3.83
CA LYS A 110 -20.30 7.61 -4.17
C LYS A 110 -19.49 7.20 -5.41
N LEU A 111 -18.20 7.43 -5.32
CA LEU A 111 -17.26 7.16 -6.42
C LEU A 111 -16.86 5.70 -6.50
N ASP A 112 -16.64 5.21 -7.71
CA ASP A 112 -15.99 3.94 -7.97
C ASP A 112 -14.49 4.17 -8.04
N ILE A 113 -13.78 3.70 -7.01
CA ILE A 113 -12.33 3.90 -6.86
C ILE A 113 -11.62 2.59 -7.07
N THR A 114 -10.47 2.67 -7.74
CA THR A 114 -9.53 1.55 -7.85
C THR A 114 -8.17 1.98 -7.35
N ALA A 115 -7.30 0.99 -7.11
CA ALA A 115 -5.92 1.23 -6.72
C ALA A 115 -5.00 0.24 -7.42
N SER A 116 -3.75 0.61 -7.58
CA SER A 116 -2.71 -0.23 -8.16
C SER A 116 -1.66 -0.53 -7.11
N PHE A 117 -1.10 -1.73 -7.14
CA PHE A 117 -0.30 -2.29 -6.07
C PHE A 117 1.01 -2.86 -6.60
N GLY A 118 2.12 -2.53 -5.95
CA GLY A 118 3.40 -3.19 -6.11
C GLY A 118 3.71 -3.99 -4.86
N VAL A 119 4.05 -5.26 -5.01
CA VAL A 119 4.28 -6.18 -3.90
C VAL A 119 5.60 -6.91 -4.08
N SER A 120 6.40 -6.96 -3.04
CA SER A 120 7.66 -7.69 -3.05
C SER A 120 8.00 -8.25 -1.69
N MET A 121 8.82 -9.29 -1.68
CA MET A 121 9.39 -9.85 -0.46
C MET A 121 10.86 -9.47 -0.37
N MET A 122 11.31 -9.12 0.83
CA MET A 122 12.71 -8.81 1.09
C MET A 122 13.60 -10.02 0.77
N ASN A 123 14.71 -9.78 0.09
CA ASN A 123 15.74 -10.79 -0.14
C ASN A 123 17.01 -10.44 0.64
N GLU A 124 17.94 -11.38 0.72
CA GLU A 124 19.16 -11.25 1.50
C GLU A 124 20.06 -10.09 1.06
N LEU A 125 19.99 -9.71 -0.21
CA LEU A 125 20.84 -8.68 -0.78
C LEU A 125 20.22 -7.28 -0.69
N ASP A 126 18.96 -7.19 -0.23
CA ASP A 126 18.29 -5.90 -0.16
C ASP A 126 18.91 -4.97 0.88
N SER A 127 18.99 -3.70 0.49
CA SER A 127 19.05 -2.58 1.41
C SER A 127 17.63 -2.04 1.65
N GLU A 128 17.48 -1.14 2.61
CA GLU A 128 16.21 -0.46 2.84
C GLU A 128 15.72 0.21 1.56
N ASP A 129 16.63 0.88 0.83
CA ASP A 129 16.30 1.60 -0.40
C ASP A 129 15.97 0.65 -1.56
N SER A 130 16.75 -0.41 -1.76
CA SER A 130 16.51 -1.33 -2.88
C SER A 130 15.18 -2.06 -2.76
N PHE A 131 14.78 -2.41 -1.55
CA PHE A 131 13.52 -3.10 -1.31
C PHE A 131 12.32 -2.22 -1.66
N ILE A 132 12.30 -0.99 -1.14
CA ILE A 132 11.23 -0.04 -1.43
C ILE A 132 11.24 0.35 -2.92
N SER A 133 12.41 0.56 -3.51
CA SER A 133 12.52 0.89 -4.94
C SER A 133 11.92 -0.20 -5.81
N ARG A 134 12.12 -1.46 -5.46
CA ARG A 134 11.51 -2.58 -6.21
C ARG A 134 9.99 -2.53 -6.15
N CYS A 135 9.41 -2.25 -4.98
CA CYS A 135 7.97 -2.09 -4.84
C CYS A 135 7.44 -0.91 -5.67
N ASP A 136 8.17 0.20 -5.66
CA ASP A 136 7.81 1.40 -6.43
C ASP A 136 7.81 1.13 -7.93
N ILE A 137 8.82 0.42 -8.43
CA ILE A 137 8.91 0.02 -9.85
C ILE A 137 7.70 -0.86 -10.23
N LEU A 138 7.33 -1.81 -9.37
CA LEU A 138 6.19 -2.69 -9.62
C LEU A 138 4.87 -1.93 -9.60
N LEU A 139 4.72 -0.96 -8.71
CA LEU A 139 3.56 -0.08 -8.67
C LEU A 139 3.45 0.72 -9.97
N TYR A 140 4.55 1.31 -10.42
CA TYR A 140 4.59 2.05 -11.69
C TYR A 140 4.20 1.13 -12.86
N GLU A 141 4.72 -0.09 -12.87
CA GLU A 141 4.37 -1.09 -13.88
C GLU A 141 2.86 -1.37 -13.87
N GLY A 142 2.25 -1.48 -12.71
CA GLY A 142 0.80 -1.65 -12.57
C GLY A 142 0.02 -0.48 -13.13
N LYS A 143 0.45 0.75 -12.84
CA LYS A 143 -0.16 1.96 -13.39
C LYS A 143 -0.07 1.99 -14.93
N ALA A 144 1.04 1.56 -15.49
CA ALA A 144 1.25 1.50 -16.92
C ALA A 144 0.48 0.35 -17.60
N SER A 145 0.15 -0.70 -16.85
CA SER A 145 -0.53 -1.89 -17.37
C SER A 145 -2.06 -1.81 -17.33
N GLY A 146 -2.61 -0.64 -17.03
CA GLY A 146 -4.06 -0.43 -17.06
C GLY A 146 -4.69 -0.17 -15.70
N LYS A 147 -3.90 -0.06 -14.64
CA LYS A 147 -4.39 0.23 -13.29
C LYS A 147 -5.28 -0.87 -12.71
N ASN A 148 -5.77 -0.70 -11.48
CA ASN A 148 -6.59 -1.67 -10.79
C ASN A 148 -5.99 -3.08 -10.85
N ILE A 149 -4.74 -3.22 -10.40
CA ILE A 149 -3.96 -4.43 -10.56
C ILE A 149 -2.95 -4.59 -9.42
N VAL A 150 -2.59 -5.83 -9.15
CA VAL A 150 -1.49 -6.18 -8.24
C VAL A 150 -0.35 -6.76 -9.08
N ILE A 151 0.83 -6.15 -8.97
CA ILE A 151 2.06 -6.66 -9.57
C ILE A 151 2.96 -7.12 -8.43
N ALA A 152 3.26 -8.41 -8.39
CA ALA A 152 4.03 -9.03 -7.33
C ALA A 152 5.24 -9.80 -7.88
N ARG A 153 6.44 -9.42 -7.42
CA ARG A 153 7.69 -10.11 -7.76
C ARG A 153 8.74 -10.00 -6.65
#